data_269af619f80b7763ac420af33c836bb5
#
_entry.id   269af619f80b7763ac420af33c836bb5
#
_cell.length_a   1.000
_cell.length_b   1.000
_cell.length_c   1.000
_cell.angle_alpha   90.00
_cell.angle_beta   90.00
_cell.angle_gamma   90.00
#
_symmetry.space_group_name_H-M   'P 1'
#
loop_
_entity.id
_entity.type
_entity.pdbx_description
1 polymer ?
#
loop_
_entity_poly.entity_id
_entity_poly.type
_entity_poly.pdbx_seq_one_letter_code
_entity_poly.pdbx_strand_id
1 'polypeptide(L)'
;MIKILDKKKELFNYLYRNFFCKNKNILISGGSSIKSVLYEAVKKSKKINCKLILSDERLVSLNSNLRNDVFFKYLIKKKILKKNNFLNYNYKSYSHRKISKLNSRVKKIRINNAIMGLGKDGHLASIFNLDYSDQSNFYLINNSPKIPRARITIALKNIHKCKNIILIASKKNKAKEIKNIRNNKLLKNNLKKLKLLIF
;
A
#
# COMPACT_ATOMS: atom_id res chain seq x y z
N MET A 1 -1.82 -2.05 18.46
CA MET A 1 -2.21 -0.74 19.05
C MET A 1 -3.16 -0.01 18.11
N ILE A 2 -4.28 0.49 18.60
CA ILE A 2 -5.22 1.34 17.85
C ILE A 2 -4.99 2.77 18.32
N LYS A 3 -4.68 3.68 17.39
CA LYS A 3 -4.56 5.11 17.68
C LYS A 3 -5.54 5.88 16.80
N ILE A 4 -6.34 6.71 17.42
CA ILE A 4 -7.28 7.61 16.74
C ILE A 4 -6.59 8.96 16.63
N LEU A 5 -6.54 9.49 15.43
CA LEU A 5 -6.02 10.82 15.13
C LEU A 5 -7.16 11.61 14.50
N ASP A 6 -7.59 12.65 15.15
CA ASP A 6 -8.82 13.35 14.78
C ASP A 6 -8.77 14.06 13.44
N LYS A 7 -7.56 14.39 12.97
CA LYS A 7 -7.36 15.14 11.74
C LYS A 7 -6.35 14.45 10.80
N LYS A 8 -6.61 14.48 9.49
CA LYS A 8 -5.66 14.01 8.45
C LYS A 8 -4.28 14.61 8.60
N LYS A 9 -4.21 15.88 9.01
CA LYS A 9 -2.97 16.62 9.25
C LYS A 9 -2.11 15.97 10.34
N GLU A 10 -2.72 15.50 11.42
CA GLU A 10 -2.02 14.81 12.53
C GLU A 10 -1.51 13.45 12.09
N LEU A 11 -2.35 12.68 11.39
CA LEU A 11 -1.94 11.42 10.80
C LEU A 11 -0.77 11.59 9.84
N PHE A 12 -0.84 12.58 8.95
CA PHE A 12 0.25 12.87 8.04
C PHE A 12 1.54 13.25 8.81
N ASN A 13 1.47 14.13 9.81
CA ASN A 13 2.62 14.53 10.61
C ASN A 13 3.28 13.33 11.32
N TYR A 14 2.46 12.42 11.88
CA TYR A 14 2.95 11.17 12.48
C TYR A 14 3.69 10.31 11.44
N LEU A 15 3.08 10.06 10.28
CA LEU A 15 3.69 9.26 9.22
C LEU A 15 4.93 9.93 8.64
N TYR A 16 4.90 11.25 8.50
CA TYR A 16 6.02 12.01 7.98
C TYR A 16 7.26 11.88 8.89
N ARG A 17 7.10 12.19 10.18
CA ARG A 17 8.20 12.14 11.16
C ARG A 17 8.78 10.74 11.34
N ASN A 18 7.95 9.71 11.27
CA ASN A 18 8.36 8.34 11.55
C ASN A 18 8.81 7.56 10.29
N PHE A 19 8.34 7.96 9.10
CA PHE A 19 8.52 7.15 7.90
C PHE A 19 8.93 7.98 6.68
N PHE A 20 8.17 9.00 6.28
CA PHE A 20 8.32 9.63 4.97
C PHE A 20 9.53 10.54 4.83
N CYS A 21 10.00 11.18 5.90
CA CYS A 21 11.23 11.99 5.87
C CYS A 21 12.51 11.16 6.00
N LYS A 22 12.42 9.87 6.30
CA LYS A 22 13.56 8.99 6.56
C LYS A 22 13.88 8.12 5.34
N ASN A 23 15.15 7.75 5.18
CA ASN A 23 15.56 6.81 4.13
C ASN A 23 15.16 5.37 4.51
N LYS A 24 13.90 5.01 4.24
CA LYS A 24 13.30 3.70 4.52
C LYS A 24 12.64 3.13 3.28
N ASN A 25 12.55 1.81 3.20
CA ASN A 25 11.75 1.13 2.18
C ASN A 25 10.36 0.84 2.76
N ILE A 26 9.32 1.34 2.11
CA ILE A 26 7.95 1.28 2.59
C ILE A 26 7.06 0.66 1.51
N LEU A 27 6.41 -0.44 1.86
CA LEU A 27 5.30 -0.96 1.07
C LEU A 27 4.09 -0.05 1.26
N ILE A 28 3.49 0.45 0.17
CA ILE A 28 2.39 1.40 0.25
C ILE A 28 1.25 1.03 -0.69
N SER A 29 0.01 1.13 -0.23
CA SER A 29 -1.16 0.95 -1.11
C SER A 29 -1.58 2.24 -1.79
N GLY A 30 -2.29 2.11 -2.91
CA GLY A 30 -2.75 3.25 -3.72
C GLY A 30 -4.18 3.71 -3.44
N GLY A 31 -4.84 3.21 -2.38
CA GLY A 31 -6.24 3.49 -2.08
C GLY A 31 -6.53 4.94 -1.67
N SER A 32 -7.83 5.32 -1.67
CA SER A 32 -8.29 6.69 -1.39
C SER A 32 -7.84 7.22 -0.03
N SER A 33 -7.85 6.39 1.01
CA SER A 33 -7.39 6.77 2.36
C SER A 33 -5.92 7.17 2.36
N ILE A 34 -5.07 6.43 1.65
CA ILE A 34 -3.64 6.75 1.51
C ILE A 34 -3.45 8.05 0.72
N LYS A 35 -4.15 8.17 -0.41
CA LYS A 35 -4.09 9.39 -1.25
C LYS A 35 -4.47 10.63 -0.46
N SER A 36 -5.53 10.57 0.34
CA SER A 36 -6.00 11.71 1.12
C SER A 36 -5.00 12.17 2.18
N VAL A 37 -4.29 11.24 2.80
CA VAL A 37 -3.23 11.55 3.78
C VAL A 37 -1.98 12.08 3.10
N LEU A 38 -1.53 11.47 2.00
CA LEU A 38 -0.36 11.93 1.26
C LEU A 38 -0.57 13.28 0.58
N TYR A 39 -1.83 13.69 0.32
CA TYR A 39 -2.14 15.02 -0.21
C TYR A 39 -1.70 16.14 0.75
N GLU A 40 -1.60 15.87 2.05
CA GLU A 40 -1.02 16.81 3.02
C GLU A 40 0.46 17.10 2.75
N ALA A 41 1.21 16.17 2.12
CA ALA A 41 2.57 16.45 1.68
C ALA A 41 2.60 17.53 0.60
N VAL A 42 1.63 17.50 -0.33
CA VAL A 42 1.49 18.52 -1.38
C VAL A 42 1.16 19.88 -0.77
N LYS A 43 0.12 19.94 0.08
CA LYS A 43 -0.31 21.17 0.75
C LYS A 43 0.82 21.84 1.54
N LYS A 44 1.70 21.06 2.14
CA LYS A 44 2.80 21.55 3.00
C LYS A 44 4.14 21.58 2.29
N SER A 45 4.20 21.32 1.00
CA SER A 45 5.44 21.20 0.21
C SER A 45 6.52 20.30 0.86
N LYS A 46 6.08 19.25 1.60
CA LYS A 46 6.98 18.34 2.31
C LYS A 46 7.49 17.24 1.39
N LYS A 47 8.81 17.13 1.26
CA LYS A 47 9.46 16.08 0.45
C LYS A 47 9.33 14.71 1.10
N ILE A 48 9.05 13.70 0.29
CA ILE A 48 9.04 12.28 0.69
C ILE A 48 10.39 11.68 0.31
N ASN A 49 11.20 11.33 1.29
CA ASN A 49 12.58 10.85 1.10
C ASN A 49 12.69 9.33 1.12
N CYS A 50 11.69 8.64 1.67
CA CYS A 50 11.66 7.18 1.67
C CYS A 50 11.43 6.60 0.27
N LYS A 51 11.85 5.35 0.06
CA LYS A 51 11.51 4.58 -1.13
C LYS A 51 10.14 3.93 -0.94
N LEU A 52 9.21 4.26 -1.80
CA LEU A 52 7.86 3.71 -1.83
C LEU A 52 7.79 2.56 -2.83
N ILE A 53 7.33 1.40 -2.37
CA ILE A 53 7.06 0.22 -3.19
C ILE A 53 5.54 0.04 -3.23
N LEU A 54 4.93 0.15 -4.39
CA LEU A 54 3.49 -0.02 -4.53
C LEU A 54 3.08 -1.46 -4.21
N SER A 55 2.08 -1.66 -3.36
CA SER A 55 1.67 -3.00 -2.90
C SER A 55 0.90 -3.79 -3.95
N ASP A 56 0.12 -3.09 -4.76
CA ASP A 56 -0.71 -3.69 -5.80
C ASP A 56 -1.03 -2.69 -6.90
N GLU A 57 -1.30 -3.20 -8.09
CA GLU A 57 -1.71 -2.37 -9.22
C GLU A 57 -2.76 -3.06 -10.08
N ARG A 58 -3.60 -2.27 -10.71
CA ARG A 58 -4.60 -2.71 -11.68
C ARG A 58 -3.95 -2.80 -13.06
N LEU A 59 -4.13 -3.93 -13.73
CA LEU A 59 -3.61 -4.17 -15.07
C LEU A 59 -4.60 -3.61 -16.12
N VAL A 60 -4.58 -2.32 -16.26
CA VAL A 60 -5.36 -1.53 -17.23
C VAL A 60 -4.43 -0.60 -18.00
N SER A 61 -4.97 0.14 -18.98
CA SER A 61 -4.21 1.15 -19.73
C SER A 61 -3.36 2.02 -18.80
N LEU A 62 -2.13 2.36 -19.21
CA LEU A 62 -1.19 3.14 -18.41
C LEU A 62 -1.70 4.56 -18.08
N ASN A 63 -2.63 5.07 -18.88
CA ASN A 63 -3.26 6.39 -18.68
C ASN A 63 -4.59 6.31 -17.92
N SER A 64 -5.02 5.10 -17.53
CA SER A 64 -6.29 4.92 -16.82
C SER A 64 -6.25 5.51 -15.41
N ASN A 65 -7.29 6.27 -15.04
CA ASN A 65 -7.49 6.77 -13.69
C ASN A 65 -7.79 5.67 -12.65
N LEU A 66 -8.08 4.46 -13.12
CA LEU A 66 -8.26 3.29 -12.24
C LEU A 66 -6.95 2.77 -11.66
N ARG A 67 -5.80 3.23 -12.15
CA ARG A 67 -4.50 2.80 -11.63
C ARG A 67 -4.21 3.39 -10.25
N ASN A 68 -3.53 2.60 -9.44
CA ASN A 68 -3.05 3.03 -8.13
C ASN A 68 -1.89 4.02 -8.23
N ASP A 69 -1.05 3.92 -9.27
CA ASP A 69 0.16 4.75 -9.42
C ASP A 69 -0.11 6.21 -9.86
N VAL A 70 -1.33 6.54 -10.31
CA VAL A 70 -1.68 7.89 -10.80
C VAL A 70 -1.32 8.98 -9.80
N PHE A 71 -1.68 8.79 -8.54
CA PHE A 71 -1.39 9.79 -7.51
C PHE A 71 0.10 9.91 -7.20
N PHE A 72 0.84 8.81 -7.23
CA PHE A 72 2.29 8.85 -7.03
C PHE A 72 3.02 9.54 -8.19
N LYS A 73 2.56 9.34 -9.43
CA LYS A 73 3.02 10.10 -10.60
C LYS A 73 2.78 11.60 -10.44
N TYR A 74 1.61 11.98 -9.89
CA TYR A 74 1.33 13.37 -9.54
C TYR A 74 2.30 13.92 -8.49
N LEU A 75 2.63 13.16 -7.42
CA LEU A 75 3.62 13.57 -6.43
C LEU A 75 5.01 13.75 -7.05
N ILE A 76 5.38 12.93 -8.02
CA ILE A 76 6.64 13.06 -8.78
C ILE A 76 6.62 14.34 -9.62
N LYS A 77 5.54 14.61 -10.37
CA LYS A 77 5.36 15.85 -11.14
C LYS A 77 5.46 17.10 -10.26
N LYS A 78 4.91 17.05 -9.04
CA LYS A 78 5.00 18.12 -8.04
C LYS A 78 6.36 18.16 -7.30
N LYS A 79 7.33 17.35 -7.68
CA LYS A 79 8.66 17.26 -7.04
C LYS A 79 8.60 16.95 -5.53
N ILE A 80 7.49 16.37 -5.05
CA ILE A 80 7.32 15.93 -3.66
C ILE A 80 7.99 14.56 -3.44
N LEU A 81 7.96 13.70 -4.45
CA LEU A 81 8.57 12.38 -4.46
C LEU A 81 9.57 12.29 -5.63
N LYS A 82 10.78 11.80 -5.37
CA LYS A 82 11.77 11.53 -6.44
C LYS A 82 11.35 10.29 -7.23
N LYS A 83 11.49 10.31 -8.56
CA LYS A 83 11.15 9.17 -9.45
C LYS A 83 11.87 7.88 -9.01
N ASN A 84 13.15 7.97 -8.66
CA ASN A 84 13.95 6.82 -8.23
C ASN A 84 13.53 6.26 -6.85
N ASN A 85 12.75 7.03 -6.08
CA ASN A 85 12.18 6.62 -4.81
C ASN A 85 10.79 5.98 -4.95
N PHE A 86 10.33 5.72 -6.18
CA PHE A 86 9.05 5.07 -6.41
C PHE A 86 9.21 3.83 -7.29
N LEU A 87 8.90 2.67 -6.73
CA LEU A 87 8.83 1.42 -7.48
C LEU A 87 7.37 1.07 -7.73
N ASN A 88 6.97 1.16 -8.99
CA ASN A 88 5.67 0.77 -9.50
C ASN A 88 5.79 -0.26 -10.62
N TYR A 89 4.65 -0.68 -11.14
CA TYR A 89 4.55 -1.63 -12.23
C TYR A 89 3.93 -0.94 -13.46
N ASN A 90 4.75 -0.57 -14.41
CA ASN A 90 4.31 0.03 -15.68
C ASN A 90 3.79 -1.05 -16.65
N TYR A 91 2.90 -1.93 -16.18
CA TYR A 91 2.34 -3.01 -16.96
C TYR A 91 0.86 -2.75 -17.23
N LYS A 92 0.46 -2.71 -18.49
CA LYS A 92 -0.94 -2.72 -18.94
C LYS A 92 -1.47 -4.14 -19.19
N SER A 93 -0.57 -5.10 -19.36
CA SER A 93 -0.86 -6.51 -19.60
C SER A 93 0.11 -7.40 -18.85
N TYR A 94 -0.29 -8.65 -18.65
CA TYR A 94 0.51 -9.67 -18.00
C TYR A 94 1.55 -10.28 -18.91
N SER A 95 2.71 -10.63 -18.33
CA SER A 95 3.60 -11.66 -18.85
C SER A 95 4.45 -12.22 -17.70
N HIS A 96 4.72 -13.53 -17.70
CA HIS A 96 5.59 -14.19 -16.72
C HIS A 96 6.94 -13.50 -16.59
N ARG A 97 7.52 -13.10 -17.71
CA ARG A 97 8.81 -12.37 -17.76
C ARG A 97 8.75 -11.04 -16.98
N LYS A 98 7.65 -10.30 -17.08
CA LYS A 98 7.47 -9.02 -16.34
C LYS A 98 7.37 -9.25 -14.83
N ILE A 99 6.64 -10.28 -14.41
CA ILE A 99 6.52 -10.65 -12.98
C ILE A 99 7.85 -11.15 -12.44
N SER A 100 8.57 -12.02 -13.16
CA SER A 100 9.89 -12.50 -12.77
C SER A 100 10.88 -11.34 -12.59
N LYS A 101 10.92 -10.39 -13.54
CA LYS A 101 11.76 -9.19 -13.47
C LYS A 101 11.40 -8.31 -12.25
N LEU A 102 10.11 -8.15 -11.95
CA LEU A 102 9.68 -7.42 -10.76
C LEU A 102 10.12 -8.13 -9.48
N ASN A 103 9.93 -9.44 -9.40
CA ASN A 103 10.33 -10.25 -8.25
C ASN A 103 11.83 -10.19 -7.99
N SER A 104 12.67 -10.26 -9.04
CA SER A 104 14.12 -10.11 -8.94
C SER A 104 14.54 -8.73 -8.41
N ARG A 105 13.85 -7.67 -8.83
CA ARG A 105 14.09 -6.31 -8.31
C ARG A 105 13.72 -6.18 -6.84
N VAL A 106 12.55 -6.73 -6.44
CA VAL A 106 12.05 -6.60 -5.07
C VAL A 106 12.82 -7.49 -4.10
N LYS A 107 13.31 -8.65 -4.55
CA LYS A 107 14.14 -9.55 -3.73
C LYS A 107 15.38 -8.83 -3.14
N LYS A 108 15.90 -7.84 -3.86
CA LYS A 108 17.05 -7.03 -3.42
C LYS A 108 16.68 -5.89 -2.46
N ILE A 109 15.40 -5.69 -2.17
CA ILE A 109 14.91 -4.58 -1.36
C ILE A 109 14.40 -5.11 -0.01
N ARG A 110 15.04 -4.72 1.08
CA ARG A 110 14.54 -5.04 2.43
C ARG A 110 13.35 -4.14 2.76
N ILE A 111 12.14 -4.70 2.75
CA ILE A 111 10.91 -3.99 3.10
C ILE A 111 10.59 -4.26 4.56
N ASN A 112 10.74 -3.25 5.42
CA ASN A 112 10.53 -3.37 6.86
C ASN A 112 9.23 -2.71 7.35
N ASN A 113 8.60 -1.90 6.51
CA ASN A 113 7.42 -1.13 6.88
C ASN A 113 6.34 -1.26 5.80
N ALA A 114 5.09 -1.43 6.22
CA ALA A 114 3.93 -1.40 5.36
C ALA A 114 2.95 -0.32 5.83
N ILE A 115 2.50 0.54 4.92
CA ILE A 115 1.47 1.55 5.15
C ILE A 115 0.36 1.29 4.15
N MET A 116 -0.76 0.80 4.64
CA MET A 116 -1.81 0.24 3.79
C MET A 116 -3.19 0.76 4.19
N GLY A 117 -4.05 0.97 3.19
CA GLY A 117 -5.48 1.13 3.42
C GLY A 117 -6.13 -0.23 3.67
N LEU A 118 -7.09 -0.27 4.58
CA LEU A 118 -7.93 -1.44 4.78
C LEU A 118 -9.14 -1.33 3.85
N GLY A 119 -9.43 -2.39 3.11
CA GLY A 119 -10.66 -2.49 2.32
C GLY A 119 -11.89 -2.64 3.21
N LYS A 120 -13.06 -2.18 2.75
CA LYS A 120 -14.34 -2.31 3.48
C LYS A 120 -14.71 -3.76 3.83
N ASP A 121 -14.23 -4.71 3.04
CA ASP A 121 -14.36 -6.16 3.19
C ASP A 121 -13.15 -6.80 3.90
N GLY A 122 -12.22 -6.00 4.37
CA GLY A 122 -11.04 -6.46 5.11
C GLY A 122 -9.84 -6.86 4.24
N HIS A 123 -9.92 -6.79 2.89
CA HIS A 123 -8.78 -7.12 2.04
C HIS A 123 -7.60 -6.13 2.20
N LEU A 124 -6.39 -6.62 2.00
CA LEU A 124 -5.15 -5.85 1.96
C LEU A 124 -4.54 -5.92 0.56
N ALA A 125 -4.11 -4.79 0.01
CA ALA A 125 -3.64 -4.70 -1.36
C ALA A 125 -4.70 -5.26 -2.33
N SER A 126 -4.37 -6.28 -3.13
CA SER A 126 -5.36 -7.05 -3.88
C SER A 126 -5.47 -8.51 -3.38
N ILE A 127 -5.21 -8.76 -2.10
CA ILE A 127 -5.32 -10.07 -1.46
C ILE A 127 -6.72 -10.19 -0.86
N PHE A 128 -7.60 -10.96 -1.51
CA PHE A 128 -8.99 -11.14 -1.10
C PHE A 128 -9.20 -12.45 -0.33
N ASN A 129 -8.41 -13.50 -0.61
CA ASN A 129 -8.46 -14.82 0.01
C ASN A 129 -7.09 -15.23 0.53
N LEU A 130 -7.07 -16.22 1.45
CA LEU A 130 -5.84 -16.81 2.01
C LEU A 130 -5.16 -17.81 1.07
N ASP A 131 -5.87 -18.29 0.05
CA ASP A 131 -5.45 -19.42 -0.80
C ASP A 131 -4.32 -19.07 -1.79
N TYR A 132 -3.86 -17.85 -1.78
CA TYR A 132 -2.73 -17.43 -2.59
C TYR A 132 -1.40 -17.77 -1.88
N SER A 133 -1.06 -19.05 -1.89
CA SER A 133 0.21 -19.60 -1.35
C SER A 133 1.42 -19.34 -2.26
N ASP A 134 1.36 -18.35 -3.14
CA ASP A 134 2.44 -18.06 -4.06
C ASP A 134 3.74 -17.76 -3.31
N GLN A 135 4.79 -18.49 -3.65
CA GLN A 135 6.13 -18.32 -3.09
C GLN A 135 6.86 -17.08 -3.63
N SER A 136 6.37 -16.46 -4.67
CA SER A 136 6.92 -15.23 -5.24
C SER A 136 6.72 -14.02 -4.33
N ASN A 137 7.42 -12.91 -4.61
CA ASN A 137 7.18 -11.66 -3.88
C ASN A 137 5.94 -10.92 -4.38
N PHE A 138 5.72 -10.94 -5.70
CA PHE A 138 4.55 -10.42 -6.37
C PHE A 138 3.95 -11.49 -7.28
N TYR A 139 2.65 -11.51 -7.40
CA TYR A 139 1.92 -12.44 -8.25
C TYR A 139 0.74 -11.77 -8.94
N LEU A 140 0.18 -12.47 -9.91
CA LEU A 140 -0.95 -12.04 -10.71
C LEU A 140 -2.26 -12.56 -10.12
N ILE A 141 -3.28 -11.73 -10.18
CA ILE A 141 -4.68 -12.09 -9.94
C ILE A 141 -5.46 -11.74 -11.20
N ASN A 142 -6.09 -12.72 -11.85
CA ASN A 142 -6.92 -12.50 -13.03
C ASN A 142 -8.39 -12.30 -12.67
N ASN A 143 -8.85 -12.92 -11.59
CA ASN A 143 -10.24 -12.99 -11.17
C ASN A 143 -10.47 -12.27 -9.83
N SER A 144 -10.01 -11.03 -9.70
CA SER A 144 -10.36 -10.21 -8.54
C SER A 144 -11.88 -10.04 -8.44
N PRO A 145 -12.49 -10.12 -7.24
CA PRO A 145 -13.92 -9.86 -7.06
C PRO A 145 -14.31 -8.40 -7.33
N LYS A 146 -13.32 -7.52 -7.49
CA LYS A 146 -13.51 -6.09 -7.78
C LYS A 146 -12.94 -5.73 -9.14
N ILE A 147 -13.68 -4.91 -9.88
CA ILE A 147 -13.22 -4.35 -11.17
C ILE A 147 -12.12 -3.29 -10.92
N PRO A 148 -11.06 -3.24 -11.74
CA PRO A 148 -10.66 -4.20 -12.77
C PRO A 148 -10.24 -5.55 -12.17
N ARG A 149 -10.55 -6.64 -12.86
CA ARG A 149 -10.31 -8.01 -12.35
C ARG A 149 -8.82 -8.40 -12.37
N ALA A 150 -8.13 -8.01 -13.44
CA ALA A 150 -6.69 -8.32 -13.57
C ALA A 150 -5.85 -7.37 -12.73
N ARG A 151 -5.05 -7.91 -11.83
CA ARG A 151 -4.21 -7.17 -10.88
C ARG A 151 -2.89 -7.87 -10.66
N ILE A 152 -1.90 -7.09 -10.26
CA ILE A 152 -0.65 -7.57 -9.68
C ILE A 152 -0.62 -7.16 -8.22
N THR A 153 -0.21 -8.04 -7.32
CA THR A 153 -0.19 -7.78 -5.88
C THR A 153 1.04 -8.34 -5.19
N ILE A 154 1.43 -7.71 -4.09
CA ILE A 154 2.42 -8.24 -3.17
C ILE A 154 1.90 -9.52 -2.50
N ALA A 155 2.76 -10.49 -2.27
CA ALA A 155 2.40 -11.68 -1.51
C ALA A 155 2.29 -11.36 -0.02
N LEU A 156 1.34 -12.01 0.67
CA LEU A 156 1.04 -11.80 2.08
C LEU A 156 2.26 -12.00 2.97
N LYS A 157 3.12 -12.97 2.65
CA LYS A 157 4.37 -13.22 3.38
C LYS A 157 5.27 -12.00 3.50
N ASN A 158 5.29 -11.11 2.49
CA ASN A 158 6.10 -9.90 2.52
C ASN A 158 5.51 -8.82 3.43
N ILE A 159 4.18 -8.77 3.54
CA ILE A 159 3.50 -7.93 4.54
C ILE A 159 3.83 -8.45 5.94
N HIS A 160 3.76 -9.76 6.15
CA HIS A 160 4.06 -10.40 7.43
C HIS A 160 5.52 -10.22 7.89
N LYS A 161 6.47 -10.12 6.97
CA LYS A 161 7.89 -9.84 7.26
C LYS A 161 8.13 -8.40 7.73
N CYS A 162 7.21 -7.48 7.50
CA CYS A 162 7.35 -6.11 7.95
C CYS A 162 7.39 -6.02 9.48
N LYS A 163 8.31 -5.21 10.00
CA LYS A 163 8.41 -4.92 11.45
C LYS A 163 7.26 -4.01 11.91
N ASN A 164 6.81 -3.10 11.04
CA ASN A 164 5.71 -2.19 11.30
C ASN A 164 4.68 -2.33 10.18
N ILE A 165 3.44 -2.65 10.54
CA ILE A 165 2.29 -2.68 9.65
C ILE A 165 1.32 -1.60 10.13
N ILE A 166 1.12 -0.56 9.32
CA ILE A 166 0.24 0.56 9.62
C ILE A 166 -0.96 0.45 8.69
N LEU A 167 -2.11 0.27 9.27
CA LEU A 167 -3.38 0.33 8.56
C LEU A 167 -4.01 1.70 8.73
N ILE A 168 -4.49 2.26 7.64
CA ILE A 168 -5.18 3.55 7.61
C ILE A 168 -6.64 3.32 7.26
N ALA A 169 -7.52 3.81 8.14
CA ALA A 169 -8.95 3.67 8.03
C ALA A 169 -9.65 5.04 8.16
N SER A 170 -10.85 5.18 7.57
CA SER A 170 -11.68 6.38 7.70
C SER A 170 -12.60 6.28 8.90
N LYS A 171 -12.83 7.40 9.63
CA LYS A 171 -13.79 7.47 10.75
C LYS A 171 -15.20 6.98 10.41
N LYS A 172 -15.67 7.24 9.19
CA LYS A 172 -17.04 6.86 8.76
C LYS A 172 -17.33 5.35 8.89
N ASN A 173 -16.30 4.51 8.92
CA ASN A 173 -16.43 3.05 8.99
C ASN A 173 -15.72 2.45 10.22
N LYS A 174 -15.38 3.27 11.21
CA LYS A 174 -14.51 2.91 12.35
C LYS A 174 -14.89 1.58 13.02
N ALA A 175 -16.13 1.43 13.44
CA ALA A 175 -16.58 0.23 14.16
C ALA A 175 -16.48 -1.02 13.26
N LYS A 176 -16.91 -0.92 12.01
CA LYS A 176 -16.85 -2.00 11.02
C LYS A 176 -15.40 -2.39 10.68
N GLU A 177 -14.52 -1.41 10.52
CA GLU A 177 -13.12 -1.64 10.21
C GLU A 177 -12.36 -2.25 11.40
N ILE A 178 -12.63 -1.82 12.63
CA ILE A 178 -12.08 -2.45 13.84
C ILE A 178 -12.55 -3.91 13.97
N LYS A 179 -13.84 -4.19 13.77
CA LYS A 179 -14.38 -5.55 13.73
C LYS A 179 -13.72 -6.38 12.63
N ASN A 180 -13.59 -5.82 11.44
CA ASN A 180 -12.93 -6.48 10.31
C ASN A 180 -11.47 -6.81 10.61
N ILE A 181 -10.73 -5.96 11.31
CA ILE A 181 -9.32 -6.24 11.67
C ILE A 181 -9.23 -7.38 12.67
N ARG A 182 -10.07 -7.40 13.70
CA ARG A 182 -10.08 -8.46 14.71
C ARG A 182 -10.40 -9.83 14.10
N ASN A 183 -11.30 -9.86 13.14
CA ASN A 183 -11.74 -11.07 12.44
C ASN A 183 -10.95 -11.37 11.16
N ASN A 184 -10.00 -10.50 10.81
CA ASN A 184 -9.27 -10.64 9.55
C ASN A 184 -8.21 -11.73 9.65
N LYS A 185 -8.48 -12.88 8.99
CA LYS A 185 -7.57 -14.01 8.92
C LYS A 185 -6.19 -13.63 8.35
N LEU A 186 -6.11 -12.63 7.44
CA LEU A 186 -4.84 -12.15 6.85
C LEU A 186 -3.94 -11.46 7.88
N LEU A 187 -4.52 -10.91 8.95
CA LEU A 187 -3.80 -10.13 9.96
C LEU A 187 -3.60 -10.86 11.29
N LYS A 188 -4.32 -11.97 11.52
CA LYS A 188 -4.36 -12.68 12.80
C LYS A 188 -2.96 -12.95 13.38
N ASN A 189 -2.03 -13.38 12.54
CA ASN A 189 -0.67 -13.73 12.96
C ASN A 189 0.26 -12.50 13.18
N ASN A 190 -0.22 -11.29 12.96
CA ASN A 190 0.60 -10.07 13.02
C ASN A 190 0.01 -8.95 13.88
N LEU A 191 -0.98 -9.25 14.70
CA LEU A 191 -1.67 -8.25 15.55
C LEU A 191 -0.70 -7.45 16.44
N LYS A 192 0.37 -8.08 16.95
CA LYS A 192 1.40 -7.42 17.78
C LYS A 192 2.18 -6.32 17.03
N LYS A 193 2.39 -6.48 15.71
CA LYS A 193 3.14 -5.54 14.87
C LYS A 193 2.25 -4.48 14.24
N LEU A 194 0.94 -4.60 14.39
CA LEU A 194 -0.05 -3.82 13.70
C LEU A 194 -0.42 -2.56 14.47
N LYS A 195 -0.40 -1.42 13.78
CA LYS A 195 -0.95 -0.15 14.23
C LYS A 195 -2.11 0.26 13.33
N LEU A 196 -3.28 0.44 13.90
CA LEU A 196 -4.42 1.01 13.20
C LEU A 196 -4.49 2.52 13.47
N LEU A 197 -4.44 3.32 12.42
CA LEU A 197 -4.60 4.76 12.47
C LEU A 197 -5.91 5.14 11.78
N ILE A 198 -6.78 5.83 12.51
CA ILE A 198 -8.12 6.23 12.05
C ILE A 198 -8.15 7.76 11.99
N PHE A 199 -8.73 8.31 10.93
CA PHE A 199 -8.89 9.77 10.75
C PHE A 199 -10.26 10.13 10.19
#